data_0f06a50aa38c5aa9002fc2df1e4d81b5
#
_entry.id   0f06a50aa38c5aa9002fc2df1e4d81b5
#
_cell.length_a   1.000
_cell.length_b   1.000
_cell.length_c   1.000
_cell.angle_alpha   90.00
_cell.angle_beta   90.00
_cell.angle_gamma   90.00
#
_symmetry.space_group_name_H-M   'P 1'
#
loop_
_entity.id
_entity.type
_entity.pdbx_description
1 polymer ?
#
loop_
_entity_poly.entity_id
_entity_poly.type
_entity_poly.pdbx_seq_one_letter_code
_entity_poly.pdbx_strand_id
1 'polypeptide(L)'
;MSTPDAPLRMELTFEMPGTPQQVWDALATANGISSWFLPTDLEEREGGTIVTHMGETESPGTVTGWEPPRRFAYEEPDWAALANHPDAAVTPLATEFLVEAQSGGTCVVRVVTSAFGSGADWEQEFFEEMEKGWRPFFDRLRLYLTHFPGQRVTPLEAARTVSGDAGAVMSAMRRDLGVSEVGQTVETRGVTGQVERIGESDVLLRLTGPVPGFLGLAAWNIDEGATSAIVHGQLFSDDAAAFVEREQPVWQEWLETLEVPAA
;
A
#
# COMPACT_ATOMS: atom_id res chain seq x y z
N MET A 1 -30.34 -14.87 -12.11
CA MET A 1 -29.00 -14.27 -11.98
C MET A 1 -28.03 -15.28 -12.57
N SER A 2 -27.23 -14.91 -13.56
CA SER A 2 -26.17 -15.78 -14.08
C SER A 2 -25.13 -16.01 -13.02
N THR A 3 -24.60 -17.22 -12.93
CA THR A 3 -23.46 -17.53 -12.06
C THR A 3 -22.23 -16.84 -12.62
N PRO A 4 -21.39 -16.16 -11.80
CA PRO A 4 -20.14 -15.56 -12.27
C PRO A 4 -19.22 -16.66 -12.82
N ASP A 5 -18.80 -16.54 -14.08
CA ASP A 5 -18.00 -17.53 -14.80
C ASP A 5 -16.86 -16.93 -15.63
N ALA A 6 -16.79 -15.60 -15.73
CA ALA A 6 -15.71 -14.90 -16.40
C ALA A 6 -14.47 -14.87 -15.46
N PRO A 7 -13.36 -15.55 -15.83
CA PRO A 7 -12.18 -15.59 -14.99
C PRO A 7 -11.45 -14.25 -15.00
N LEU A 8 -11.14 -13.75 -13.81
CA LEU A 8 -10.32 -12.57 -13.56
C LEU A 8 -9.04 -13.03 -12.86
N ARG A 9 -7.88 -12.60 -13.35
CA ARG A 9 -6.61 -13.03 -12.76
C ARG A 9 -5.51 -12.01 -13.01
N MET A 10 -4.77 -11.73 -11.95
CA MET A 10 -3.52 -11.00 -11.97
C MET A 10 -2.43 -11.87 -11.36
N GLU A 11 -1.21 -11.81 -11.90
CA GLU A 11 -0.05 -12.47 -11.33
C GLU A 11 1.18 -11.60 -11.49
N LEU A 12 1.83 -11.28 -10.37
CA LEU A 12 3.07 -10.50 -10.33
C LEU A 12 4.14 -11.28 -9.60
N THR A 13 5.39 -11.07 -9.98
CA THR A 13 6.56 -11.71 -9.38
C THR A 13 7.62 -10.68 -9.08
N PHE A 14 8.16 -10.75 -7.85
CA PHE A 14 9.17 -9.82 -7.36
C PHE A 14 10.32 -10.56 -6.67
N GLU A 15 11.54 -10.10 -6.90
CA GLU A 15 12.69 -10.53 -6.10
C GLU A 15 12.79 -9.66 -4.85
N MET A 16 12.88 -10.31 -3.68
CA MET A 16 12.92 -9.66 -2.37
C MET A 16 14.19 -10.06 -1.61
N PRO A 17 14.84 -9.11 -0.91
CA PRO A 17 15.94 -9.43 -0.02
C PRO A 17 15.45 -10.17 1.22
N GLY A 18 16.30 -11.00 1.81
CA GLY A 18 16.04 -11.68 3.07
C GLY A 18 15.80 -13.19 2.92
N THR A 19 15.68 -13.85 4.05
CA THR A 19 15.37 -15.27 4.15
C THR A 19 13.88 -15.52 3.93
N PRO A 20 13.45 -16.74 3.55
CA PRO A 20 12.02 -17.08 3.45
C PRO A 20 11.24 -16.74 4.72
N GLN A 21 11.84 -16.91 5.91
CA GLN A 21 11.17 -16.57 7.17
C GLN A 21 10.97 -15.07 7.33
N GLN A 22 11.97 -14.23 6.99
CA GLN A 22 11.82 -12.77 7.05
C GLN A 22 10.76 -12.26 6.08
N VAL A 23 10.71 -12.82 4.88
CA VAL A 23 9.69 -12.49 3.88
C VAL A 23 8.31 -12.96 4.34
N TRP A 24 8.21 -14.17 4.89
CA TRP A 24 6.99 -14.69 5.49
C TRP A 24 6.47 -13.76 6.60
N ASP A 25 7.33 -13.41 7.55
CA ASP A 25 6.97 -12.53 8.67
C ASP A 25 6.45 -11.17 8.18
N ALA A 26 7.01 -10.66 7.08
CA ALA A 26 6.55 -9.42 6.45
C ALA A 26 5.18 -9.56 5.75
N LEU A 27 4.86 -10.73 5.19
CA LEU A 27 3.62 -10.95 4.44
C LEU A 27 2.47 -11.43 5.31
N ALA A 28 2.76 -12.24 6.33
CA ALA A 28 1.77 -13.06 7.02
C ALA A 28 1.66 -12.77 8.53
N THR A 29 2.18 -11.66 9.02
CA THR A 29 1.91 -11.17 10.39
C THR A 29 1.24 -9.80 10.33
N ALA A 30 0.41 -9.48 11.34
CA ALA A 30 -0.27 -8.18 11.41
C ALA A 30 0.72 -7.01 11.36
N ASN A 31 1.81 -7.07 12.16
CA ASN A 31 2.85 -6.05 12.12
C ASN A 31 3.61 -6.04 10.80
N GLY A 32 3.92 -7.22 10.25
CA GLY A 32 4.66 -7.35 9.00
C GLY A 32 3.93 -6.72 7.83
N ILE A 33 2.68 -7.12 7.57
CA ILE A 33 1.89 -6.59 6.45
C ILE A 33 1.64 -5.08 6.58
N SER A 34 1.35 -4.59 7.80
CA SER A 34 1.16 -3.16 8.07
C SER A 34 2.45 -2.34 7.88
N SER A 35 3.62 -2.98 7.90
CA SER A 35 4.91 -2.30 7.75
C SER A 35 5.24 -1.86 6.31
N TRP A 36 4.51 -2.33 5.32
CA TRP A 36 4.76 -1.99 3.91
C TRP A 36 3.48 -1.79 3.08
N PHE A 37 2.39 -2.41 3.52
CA PHE A 37 1.08 -2.30 2.89
C PHE A 37 0.22 -1.26 3.63
N LEU A 38 -1.04 -1.56 3.85
CA LEU A 38 -1.98 -0.75 4.63
C LEU A 38 -2.07 -1.31 6.06
N PRO A 39 -2.52 -0.53 7.03
CA PRO A 39 -2.82 -1.03 8.36
C PRO A 39 -3.75 -2.24 8.28
N THR A 40 -3.35 -3.35 8.87
CA THR A 40 -4.06 -4.62 8.72
C THR A 40 -4.11 -5.37 10.05
N ASP A 41 -5.31 -5.73 10.48
CA ASP A 41 -5.52 -6.68 11.55
C ASP A 41 -5.54 -8.09 10.97
N LEU A 42 -4.82 -9.02 11.60
CA LEU A 42 -4.67 -10.38 11.11
C LEU A 42 -4.66 -11.39 12.25
N GLU A 43 -5.58 -12.35 12.21
CA GLU A 43 -5.45 -13.58 12.97
C GLU A 43 -4.55 -14.57 12.23
N GLU A 44 -3.34 -14.78 12.75
CA GLU A 44 -2.23 -15.50 12.12
C GLU A 44 -2.46 -17.02 12.09
N ARG A 45 -3.49 -17.46 11.36
CA ARG A 45 -3.86 -18.88 11.18
C ARG A 45 -4.83 -19.06 10.02
N GLU A 46 -4.91 -20.26 9.46
CA GLU A 46 -5.96 -20.65 8.53
C GLU A 46 -7.35 -20.54 9.18
N GLY A 47 -8.34 -20.03 8.46
CA GLY A 47 -9.67 -19.69 8.94
C GLY A 47 -9.72 -18.46 9.86
N GLY A 48 -8.60 -17.77 10.07
CA GLY A 48 -8.56 -16.50 10.79
C GLY A 48 -9.14 -15.34 10.00
N THR A 49 -9.43 -14.23 10.67
CA THR A 49 -9.86 -12.99 10.03
C THR A 49 -8.66 -12.17 9.56
N ILE A 50 -8.84 -11.44 8.47
CA ILE A 50 -7.96 -10.37 8.01
C ILE A 50 -8.82 -9.14 7.73
N VAL A 51 -8.41 -7.97 8.21
CA VAL A 51 -9.11 -6.70 7.94
C VAL A 51 -8.08 -5.66 7.52
N THR A 52 -8.19 -5.20 6.28
CA THR A 52 -7.35 -4.11 5.76
C THR A 52 -8.08 -2.78 5.91
N HIS A 53 -7.42 -1.80 6.55
CA HIS A 53 -7.97 -0.47 6.79
C HIS A 53 -7.50 0.52 5.71
N MET A 54 -8.44 1.15 5.01
CA MET A 54 -8.20 2.12 3.94
C MET A 54 -8.86 3.46 4.29
N GLY A 55 -8.32 4.13 5.32
CA GLY A 55 -8.96 5.30 5.92
C GLY A 55 -10.24 4.92 6.66
N GLU A 56 -11.40 5.46 6.24
CA GLU A 56 -12.71 5.12 6.83
C GLU A 56 -13.33 3.82 6.27
N THR A 57 -12.71 3.24 5.24
CA THR A 57 -13.19 2.00 4.61
C THR A 57 -12.39 0.80 5.11
N GLU A 58 -13.07 -0.30 5.36
CA GLU A 58 -12.46 -1.57 5.75
C GLU A 58 -12.73 -2.62 4.68
N SER A 59 -11.73 -3.48 4.41
CA SER A 59 -11.89 -4.68 3.60
C SER A 59 -11.72 -5.91 4.48
N PRO A 60 -12.82 -6.51 4.94
CA PRO A 60 -12.77 -7.74 5.73
C PRO A 60 -12.57 -8.96 4.82
N GLY A 61 -11.80 -9.92 5.33
CA GLY A 61 -11.51 -11.17 4.63
C GLY A 61 -11.29 -12.34 5.58
N THR A 62 -11.04 -13.50 4.98
CA THR A 62 -10.74 -14.75 5.69
C THR A 62 -9.46 -15.35 5.15
N VAL A 63 -8.57 -15.78 6.04
CA VAL A 63 -7.34 -16.51 5.68
C VAL A 63 -7.69 -17.91 5.18
N THR A 64 -7.35 -18.20 3.93
CA THR A 64 -7.66 -19.48 3.26
C THR A 64 -6.44 -20.38 3.08
N GLY A 65 -5.23 -19.85 3.35
CA GLY A 65 -3.99 -20.61 3.29
C GLY A 65 -2.95 -20.09 4.26
N TRP A 66 -2.39 -20.99 5.08
CA TRP A 66 -1.39 -20.67 6.09
C TRP A 66 -0.32 -21.77 6.17
N GLU A 67 0.70 -21.66 5.33
CA GLU A 67 1.78 -22.64 5.19
C GLU A 67 3.16 -21.97 5.36
N PRO A 68 3.56 -21.66 6.61
CA PRO A 68 4.86 -21.02 6.85
C PRO A 68 6.05 -21.86 6.34
N PRO A 69 7.08 -21.25 5.76
CA PRO A 69 7.16 -19.87 5.30
C PRO A 69 6.86 -19.71 3.80
N ARG A 70 5.98 -20.55 3.22
CA ARG A 70 5.85 -20.71 1.76
C ARG A 70 4.60 -20.12 1.14
N ARG A 71 3.45 -20.19 1.85
CA ARG A 71 2.17 -19.82 1.27
C ARG A 71 1.26 -19.13 2.27
N PHE A 72 0.86 -17.91 1.97
CA PHE A 72 -0.18 -17.14 2.65
C PHE A 72 -1.27 -16.78 1.66
N ALA A 73 -2.53 -17.07 1.99
CA ALA A 73 -3.66 -16.73 1.13
C ALA A 73 -4.87 -16.29 1.96
N TYR A 74 -5.66 -15.41 1.38
CA TYR A 74 -6.91 -14.93 1.96
C TYR A 74 -7.93 -14.58 0.87
N GLU A 75 -9.19 -14.45 1.26
CA GLU A 75 -10.30 -14.06 0.40
C GLU A 75 -11.05 -12.89 1.00
N GLU A 76 -11.44 -11.93 0.14
CA GLU A 76 -12.22 -10.73 0.45
C GLU A 76 -13.55 -10.81 -0.31
N PRO A 77 -14.69 -11.01 0.41
CA PRO A 77 -15.98 -11.22 -0.26
C PRO A 77 -16.56 -9.95 -0.89
N ASP A 78 -16.28 -8.80 -0.30
CA ASP A 78 -16.96 -7.54 -0.63
C ASP A 78 -16.13 -6.61 -1.54
N TRP A 79 -15.14 -7.15 -2.26
CA TRP A 79 -14.24 -6.37 -3.09
C TRP A 79 -14.94 -5.52 -4.16
N ALA A 80 -16.09 -5.99 -4.69
CA ALA A 80 -16.84 -5.24 -5.70
C ALA A 80 -17.43 -3.94 -5.14
N ALA A 81 -17.68 -3.86 -3.83
CA ALA A 81 -18.09 -2.62 -3.18
C ALA A 81 -16.99 -1.55 -3.21
N LEU A 82 -15.71 -1.96 -3.16
CA LEU A 82 -14.56 -1.06 -3.30
C LEU A 82 -14.49 -0.44 -4.71
N ALA A 83 -15.05 -1.13 -5.70
CA ALA A 83 -15.19 -0.65 -7.08
C ALA A 83 -16.52 0.09 -7.33
N ASN A 84 -17.28 0.44 -6.29
CA ASN A 84 -18.61 1.06 -6.37
C ASN A 84 -19.70 0.16 -7.00
N HIS A 85 -19.55 -1.16 -6.94
CA HIS A 85 -20.49 -2.15 -7.47
C HIS A 85 -20.95 -3.15 -6.39
N PRO A 86 -21.54 -2.72 -5.25
CA PRO A 86 -21.81 -3.58 -4.10
C PRO A 86 -22.78 -4.73 -4.39
N ASP A 87 -23.64 -4.58 -5.41
CA ASP A 87 -24.64 -5.58 -5.81
C ASP A 87 -24.16 -6.49 -6.95
N ALA A 88 -22.90 -6.39 -7.36
CA ALA A 88 -22.37 -7.21 -8.46
C ALA A 88 -22.31 -8.68 -8.08
N ALA A 89 -22.66 -9.54 -9.05
CA ALA A 89 -22.55 -10.98 -8.91
C ALA A 89 -21.13 -11.42 -9.24
N VAL A 90 -20.26 -11.43 -8.22
CA VAL A 90 -18.86 -11.86 -8.31
C VAL A 90 -18.55 -12.90 -7.24
N THR A 91 -17.47 -13.69 -7.41
CA THR A 91 -16.94 -14.51 -6.31
C THR A 91 -16.03 -13.67 -5.40
N PRO A 92 -15.72 -14.14 -4.18
CA PRO A 92 -14.68 -13.50 -3.37
C PRO A 92 -13.39 -13.30 -4.15
N LEU A 93 -12.67 -12.20 -3.86
CA LEU A 93 -11.35 -11.92 -4.40
C LEU A 93 -10.32 -12.73 -3.60
N ALA A 94 -9.73 -13.73 -4.22
CA ALA A 94 -8.68 -14.54 -3.61
C ALA A 94 -7.31 -13.93 -3.89
N THR A 95 -6.54 -13.64 -2.85
CA THR A 95 -5.14 -13.20 -2.95
C THR A 95 -4.21 -14.24 -2.31
N GLU A 96 -3.19 -14.65 -3.04
CA GLU A 96 -2.21 -15.66 -2.62
C GLU A 96 -0.79 -15.14 -2.79
N PHE A 97 0.02 -15.23 -1.74
CA PHE A 97 1.45 -14.98 -1.76
C PHE A 97 2.20 -16.31 -1.67
N LEU A 98 3.11 -16.53 -2.60
CA LEU A 98 4.01 -17.68 -2.63
C LEU A 98 5.44 -17.18 -2.46
N VAL A 99 6.17 -17.79 -1.52
CA VAL A 99 7.56 -17.43 -1.19
C VAL A 99 8.48 -18.60 -1.56
N GLU A 100 9.42 -18.34 -2.45
CA GLU A 100 10.42 -19.31 -2.89
C GLU A 100 11.83 -18.80 -2.60
N ALA A 101 12.63 -19.62 -1.89
CA ALA A 101 14.03 -19.28 -1.62
C ALA A 101 14.85 -19.28 -2.92
N GLN A 102 15.74 -18.29 -3.04
CA GLN A 102 16.76 -18.24 -4.09
C GLN A 102 18.17 -18.27 -3.51
N SER A 103 19.16 -18.48 -4.39
CA SER A 103 20.55 -18.38 -4.01
C SER A 103 20.94 -16.93 -3.72
N GLY A 104 21.89 -16.72 -2.79
CA GLY A 104 22.38 -15.37 -2.49
C GLY A 104 21.63 -14.61 -1.40
N GLY A 105 20.71 -15.25 -0.67
CA GLY A 105 19.99 -14.61 0.43
C GLY A 105 18.81 -13.76 -0.02
N THR A 106 18.22 -14.11 -1.16
CA THR A 106 17.01 -13.50 -1.72
C THR A 106 15.89 -14.52 -1.80
N CYS A 107 14.66 -14.03 -1.98
CA CYS A 107 13.47 -14.82 -2.24
C CYS A 107 12.75 -14.28 -3.47
N VAL A 108 11.99 -15.13 -4.15
CA VAL A 108 10.94 -14.70 -5.07
C VAL A 108 9.62 -14.71 -4.31
N VAL A 109 8.91 -13.60 -4.39
CA VAL A 109 7.52 -13.48 -3.96
C VAL A 109 6.65 -13.40 -5.20
N ARG A 110 5.74 -14.34 -5.33
CA ARG A 110 4.70 -14.31 -6.35
C ARG A 110 3.37 -14.00 -5.68
N VAL A 111 2.71 -12.93 -6.13
CA VAL A 111 1.34 -12.61 -5.74
C VAL A 111 0.39 -12.97 -6.88
N VAL A 112 -0.63 -13.71 -6.54
CA VAL A 112 -1.71 -14.11 -7.45
C VAL A 112 -3.01 -13.61 -6.86
N THR A 113 -3.75 -12.80 -7.63
CA THR A 113 -5.10 -12.38 -7.26
C THR A 113 -6.08 -12.85 -8.32
N SER A 114 -7.19 -13.43 -7.90
CA SER A 114 -8.18 -14.02 -8.80
C SER A 114 -9.60 -13.96 -8.24
N ALA A 115 -10.56 -13.84 -9.18
CA ALA A 115 -12.00 -13.94 -8.92
C ALA A 115 -12.71 -14.48 -10.16
N PHE A 116 -14.01 -14.72 -10.04
CA PHE A 116 -14.87 -14.90 -11.18
C PHE A 116 -15.94 -13.80 -11.16
N GLY A 117 -16.08 -13.13 -12.28
CA GLY A 117 -17.01 -12.03 -12.49
C GLY A 117 -18.10 -12.36 -13.50
N SER A 118 -18.88 -11.34 -13.82
CA SER A 118 -19.95 -11.39 -14.82
C SER A 118 -19.45 -11.16 -16.26
N GLY A 119 -18.20 -10.69 -16.40
CA GLY A 119 -17.60 -10.24 -17.67
C GLY A 119 -17.88 -8.77 -17.96
N ALA A 120 -18.21 -7.96 -16.95
CA ALA A 120 -18.39 -6.53 -17.11
C ALA A 120 -17.04 -5.80 -17.23
N ASP A 121 -16.99 -4.71 -18.01
CA ASP A 121 -15.76 -3.97 -18.29
C ASP A 121 -15.08 -3.44 -16.99
N TRP A 122 -15.86 -2.95 -16.01
CA TRP A 122 -15.34 -2.45 -14.76
C TRP A 122 -14.55 -3.49 -13.95
N GLU A 123 -14.86 -4.77 -14.08
CA GLU A 123 -14.15 -5.87 -13.40
C GLU A 123 -12.72 -5.99 -13.93
N GLN A 124 -12.56 -5.88 -15.25
CA GLN A 124 -11.24 -5.90 -15.89
C GLN A 124 -10.45 -4.63 -15.54
N GLU A 125 -11.10 -3.47 -15.58
CA GLU A 125 -10.50 -2.18 -15.20
C GLU A 125 -10.01 -2.21 -13.74
N PHE A 126 -10.79 -2.77 -12.81
CA PHE A 126 -10.40 -2.93 -11.40
C PHE A 126 -9.12 -3.78 -11.26
N PHE A 127 -9.01 -4.90 -11.98
CA PHE A 127 -7.83 -5.75 -11.95
C PHE A 127 -6.59 -5.06 -12.55
N GLU A 128 -6.75 -4.27 -13.61
CA GLU A 128 -5.67 -3.48 -14.20
C GLU A 128 -5.16 -2.39 -13.27
N GLU A 129 -6.06 -1.68 -12.57
CA GLU A 129 -5.68 -0.68 -11.59
C GLU A 129 -5.03 -1.32 -10.34
N MET A 130 -5.53 -2.46 -9.89
CA MET A 130 -4.93 -3.23 -8.81
C MET A 130 -3.52 -3.70 -9.16
N GLU A 131 -3.26 -4.16 -10.40
CA GLU A 131 -1.92 -4.53 -10.86
C GLU A 131 -0.94 -3.35 -10.78
N LYS A 132 -1.38 -2.17 -11.20
CA LYS A 132 -0.58 -0.94 -11.08
C LYS A 132 -0.33 -0.57 -9.61
N GLY A 133 -1.34 -0.72 -8.76
CA GLY A 133 -1.29 -0.41 -7.33
C GLY A 133 -0.34 -1.32 -6.53
N TRP A 134 -0.20 -2.58 -6.91
CA TRP A 134 0.68 -3.53 -6.21
C TRP A 134 2.17 -3.16 -6.31
N ARG A 135 2.63 -2.63 -7.45
CA ARG A 135 4.05 -2.34 -7.68
C ARG A 135 4.65 -1.36 -6.64
N PRO A 136 4.04 -0.21 -6.32
CA PRO A 136 4.50 0.68 -5.26
C PRO A 136 4.59 0.02 -3.89
N PHE A 137 3.65 -0.85 -3.56
CA PHE A 137 3.67 -1.57 -2.29
C PHE A 137 4.83 -2.57 -2.23
N PHE A 138 5.15 -3.27 -3.31
CA PHE A 138 6.31 -4.17 -3.35
C PHE A 138 7.65 -3.42 -3.31
N ASP A 139 7.72 -2.18 -3.80
CA ASP A 139 8.90 -1.32 -3.58
C ASP A 139 9.08 -0.99 -2.08
N ARG A 140 7.98 -0.74 -1.35
CA ARG A 140 8.03 -0.57 0.11
C ARG A 140 8.41 -1.87 0.83
N LEU A 141 7.86 -3.01 0.41
CA LEU A 141 8.24 -4.32 0.98
C LEU A 141 9.75 -4.55 0.83
N ARG A 142 10.33 -4.24 -0.34
CA ARG A 142 11.77 -4.34 -0.56
C ARG A 142 12.57 -3.44 0.38
N LEU A 143 12.13 -2.19 0.56
CA LEU A 143 12.78 -1.26 1.49
C LEU A 143 12.64 -1.72 2.95
N TYR A 144 11.44 -2.19 3.35
CA TYR A 144 11.22 -2.74 4.68
C TYR A 144 12.16 -3.92 4.97
N LEU A 145 12.20 -4.91 4.09
CA LEU A 145 13.07 -6.07 4.23
C LEU A 145 14.56 -5.71 4.22
N THR A 146 14.95 -4.63 3.53
CA THR A 146 16.33 -4.16 3.48
C THR A 146 16.75 -3.41 4.76
N HIS A 147 15.87 -2.59 5.32
CA HIS A 147 16.26 -1.61 6.35
C HIS A 147 15.63 -1.85 7.72
N PHE A 148 14.43 -2.47 7.77
CA PHE A 148 13.61 -2.53 8.99
C PHE A 148 13.01 -3.92 9.28
N PRO A 149 13.61 -5.05 8.85
CA PRO A 149 12.95 -6.35 8.99
C PRO A 149 12.68 -6.67 10.46
N GLY A 150 11.44 -7.05 10.77
CA GLY A 150 10.99 -7.42 12.11
C GLY A 150 10.81 -6.25 13.08
N GLN A 151 11.01 -5.01 12.67
CA GLN A 151 10.74 -3.85 13.50
C GLN A 151 9.23 -3.57 13.62
N ARG A 152 8.84 -2.99 14.75
CA ARG A 152 7.46 -2.58 14.98
C ARG A 152 7.15 -1.30 14.21
N VAL A 153 6.08 -1.31 13.44
CA VAL A 153 5.61 -0.14 12.71
C VAL A 153 4.74 0.76 13.58
N THR A 154 4.91 2.07 13.41
CA THR A 154 3.97 3.10 13.86
C THR A 154 3.51 3.87 12.63
N PRO A 155 2.22 3.84 12.29
CA PRO A 155 1.68 4.55 11.13
C PRO A 155 1.60 6.06 11.39
N LEU A 156 1.78 6.86 10.32
CA LEU A 156 1.46 8.27 10.24
C LEU A 156 0.54 8.46 9.05
N GLU A 157 -0.60 9.12 9.22
CA GLU A 157 -1.57 9.32 8.16
C GLU A 157 -2.10 10.75 8.17
N ALA A 158 -2.12 11.38 6.99
CA ALA A 158 -2.84 12.62 6.74
C ALA A 158 -3.47 12.52 5.35
N ALA A 159 -4.72 12.95 5.24
CA ALA A 159 -5.44 12.88 3.98
C ALA A 159 -6.37 14.08 3.80
N ARG A 160 -6.59 14.47 2.54
CA ARG A 160 -7.53 15.54 2.16
C ARG A 160 -8.08 15.31 0.76
N THR A 161 -9.34 15.68 0.57
CA THR A 161 -9.87 15.89 -0.78
C THR A 161 -9.50 17.29 -1.26
N VAL A 162 -8.83 17.35 -2.42
CA VAL A 162 -8.32 18.57 -3.05
C VAL A 162 -9.02 18.76 -4.40
N SER A 163 -9.31 20.00 -4.78
CA SER A 163 -9.81 20.31 -6.12
C SER A 163 -8.68 20.22 -7.15
N GLY A 164 -8.95 19.63 -8.32
CA GLY A 164 -7.99 19.44 -9.40
C GLY A 164 -7.81 17.97 -9.76
N ASP A 165 -7.07 17.68 -10.82
CA ASP A 165 -6.70 16.32 -11.19
C ASP A 165 -5.48 15.81 -10.39
N ALA A 166 -5.35 14.49 -10.29
CA ALA A 166 -4.30 13.85 -9.49
C ALA A 166 -2.88 14.24 -9.92
N GLY A 167 -2.63 14.45 -11.21
CA GLY A 167 -1.32 14.85 -11.72
C GLY A 167 -0.95 16.28 -11.30
N ALA A 168 -1.91 17.21 -11.31
CA ALA A 168 -1.71 18.58 -10.83
C ALA A 168 -1.47 18.61 -9.32
N VAL A 169 -2.25 17.82 -8.55
CA VAL A 169 -2.09 17.69 -7.09
C VAL A 169 -0.72 17.10 -6.76
N MET A 170 -0.32 15.99 -7.40
CA MET A 170 0.99 15.37 -7.18
C MET A 170 2.15 16.30 -7.55
N SER A 171 2.00 17.06 -8.63
CA SER A 171 2.99 18.07 -9.05
C SER A 171 3.14 19.19 -8.02
N ALA A 172 2.02 19.63 -7.42
CA ALA A 172 2.03 20.61 -6.34
C ALA A 172 2.71 20.07 -5.08
N MET A 173 2.37 18.83 -4.66
CA MET A 173 3.00 18.16 -3.51
C MET A 173 4.51 18.04 -3.69
N ARG A 174 4.96 17.56 -4.85
CA ARG A 174 6.39 17.42 -5.17
C ARG A 174 7.14 18.74 -5.14
N ARG A 175 6.55 19.77 -5.75
CA ARG A 175 7.15 21.13 -5.79
C ARG A 175 7.31 21.70 -4.39
N ASP A 176 6.28 21.59 -3.56
CA ASP A 176 6.26 22.17 -2.22
C ASP A 176 7.23 21.46 -1.25
N LEU A 177 7.43 20.15 -1.45
CA LEU A 177 8.40 19.37 -0.69
C LEU A 177 9.81 19.38 -1.28
N GLY A 178 10.02 20.02 -2.43
CA GLY A 178 11.32 20.09 -3.10
C GLY A 178 11.77 18.76 -3.72
N VAL A 179 10.83 17.85 -4.05
CA VAL A 179 11.13 16.53 -4.66
C VAL A 179 11.25 16.67 -6.17
N SER A 180 12.42 16.34 -6.73
CA SER A 180 12.70 16.48 -8.17
C SER A 180 13.28 15.23 -8.82
N GLU A 181 14.11 14.46 -8.13
CA GLU A 181 14.79 13.29 -8.70
C GLU A 181 14.99 12.17 -7.68
N VAL A 182 15.04 10.94 -8.17
CA VAL A 182 15.36 9.75 -7.35
C VAL A 182 16.81 9.84 -6.89
N GLY A 183 17.05 9.45 -5.62
CA GLY A 183 18.35 9.56 -4.96
C GLY A 183 18.62 10.90 -4.29
N GLN A 184 17.79 11.92 -4.54
CA GLN A 184 17.88 13.22 -3.88
C GLN A 184 17.62 13.09 -2.38
N THR A 185 18.41 13.81 -1.56
CA THR A 185 18.07 14.03 -0.15
C THR A 185 17.19 15.26 -0.03
N VAL A 186 16.08 15.13 0.69
CA VAL A 186 15.16 16.23 1.00
C VAL A 186 15.08 16.44 2.50
N GLU A 187 15.01 17.72 2.90
CA GLU A 187 14.73 18.14 4.27
C GLU A 187 13.45 18.98 4.22
N THR A 188 12.39 18.47 4.81
CA THR A 188 11.09 19.10 4.75
C THR A 188 10.23 18.73 5.95
N ARG A 189 9.46 19.68 6.49
CA ARG A 189 8.43 19.45 7.53
C ARG A 189 8.90 18.53 8.67
N GLY A 190 10.11 18.82 9.19
CA GLY A 190 10.67 18.08 10.33
C GLY A 190 11.22 16.69 10.02
N VAL A 191 11.28 16.29 8.74
CA VAL A 191 11.88 15.03 8.31
C VAL A 191 13.05 15.25 7.35
N THR A 192 14.01 14.32 7.39
CA THR A 192 15.07 14.17 6.40
C THR A 192 14.93 12.81 5.75
N GLY A 193 14.94 12.75 4.43
CA GLY A 193 14.79 11.50 3.71
C GLY A 193 15.46 11.50 2.35
N GLN A 194 15.63 10.31 1.80
CA GLN A 194 16.08 10.08 0.42
C GLN A 194 14.88 9.72 -0.46
N VAL A 195 14.79 10.32 -1.62
CA VAL A 195 13.77 9.98 -2.62
C VAL A 195 14.10 8.62 -3.23
N GLU A 196 13.29 7.62 -2.93
CA GLU A 196 13.48 6.25 -3.43
C GLU A 196 12.69 5.99 -4.72
N ARG A 197 11.54 6.67 -4.87
CA ARG A 197 10.69 6.54 -6.04
C ARG A 197 9.94 7.84 -6.35
N ILE A 198 9.76 8.08 -7.65
CA ILE A 198 8.84 9.08 -8.19
C ILE A 198 8.00 8.38 -9.26
N GLY A 199 6.73 8.17 -8.96
CA GLY A 199 5.72 7.69 -9.90
C GLY A 199 4.90 8.84 -10.48
N GLU A 200 3.93 8.51 -11.31
CA GLU A 200 2.97 9.47 -11.87
C GLU A 200 2.05 10.02 -10.78
N SER A 201 1.54 9.13 -9.92
CA SER A 201 0.57 9.41 -8.85
C SER A 201 1.11 9.20 -7.44
N ASP A 202 2.41 8.90 -7.28
CA ASP A 202 3.03 8.63 -5.98
C ASP A 202 4.49 9.08 -5.90
N VAL A 203 4.95 9.30 -4.66
CA VAL A 203 6.35 9.49 -4.29
C VAL A 203 6.65 8.65 -3.05
N LEU A 204 7.82 8.05 -2.98
CA LEU A 204 8.30 7.33 -1.81
C LEU A 204 9.62 7.92 -1.32
N LEU A 205 9.64 8.32 -0.05
CA LEU A 205 10.82 8.76 0.66
C LEU A 205 11.22 7.69 1.68
N ARG A 206 12.49 7.36 1.75
CA ARG A 206 13.07 6.64 2.88
C ARG A 206 13.61 7.64 3.88
N LEU A 207 13.00 7.71 5.06
CA LEU A 207 13.38 8.64 6.10
C LEU A 207 14.66 8.17 6.81
N THR A 208 15.57 9.13 7.01
CA THR A 208 16.84 8.93 7.71
C THR A 208 16.90 9.69 9.04
N GLY A 209 15.95 10.58 9.28
CA GLY A 209 15.82 11.33 10.53
C GLY A 209 14.57 12.23 10.55
N PRO A 210 14.15 12.64 11.76
CA PRO A 210 14.64 12.21 13.08
C PRO A 210 14.20 10.78 13.46
N VAL A 211 13.13 10.26 12.83
CA VAL A 211 12.64 8.90 13.01
C VAL A 211 12.80 8.15 11.68
N PRO A 212 13.49 7.00 11.67
CA PRO A 212 13.66 6.23 10.45
C PRO A 212 12.34 5.57 10.00
N GLY A 213 12.17 5.42 8.68
CA GLY A 213 10.95 4.84 8.13
C GLY A 213 10.75 5.14 6.66
N PHE A 214 9.50 5.12 6.24
CA PHE A 214 9.06 5.54 4.92
C PHE A 214 8.01 6.64 5.03
N LEU A 215 7.99 7.51 4.04
CA LEU A 215 6.91 8.45 3.82
C LEU A 215 6.47 8.35 2.37
N GLY A 216 5.25 7.93 2.15
CA GLY A 216 4.61 7.91 0.85
C GLY A 216 3.69 9.10 0.68
N LEU A 217 3.74 9.71 -0.50
CA LEU A 217 2.77 10.68 -0.97
C LEU A 217 2.00 10.01 -2.09
N ALA A 218 0.68 10.19 -2.13
CA ALA A 218 -0.13 9.66 -3.22
C ALA A 218 -1.28 10.62 -3.55
N ALA A 219 -1.67 10.62 -4.82
CA ALA A 219 -2.82 11.38 -5.30
C ALA A 219 -3.57 10.57 -6.36
N TRP A 220 -4.89 10.43 -6.21
CA TRP A 220 -5.74 9.79 -7.21
C TRP A 220 -7.10 10.46 -7.31
N ASN A 221 -7.66 10.45 -8.50
CA ASN A 221 -8.99 11.01 -8.74
C ASN A 221 -10.04 10.15 -8.04
N ILE A 222 -10.93 10.79 -7.27
CA ILE A 222 -12.07 10.17 -6.62
C ILE A 222 -13.38 10.52 -7.30
N ASP A 223 -13.40 11.70 -7.97
CA ASP A 223 -14.55 12.19 -8.73
C ASP A 223 -14.06 13.20 -9.79
N GLU A 224 -14.95 13.67 -10.67
CA GLU A 224 -14.63 14.71 -11.66
C GLU A 224 -14.21 16.00 -10.93
N GLY A 225 -12.93 16.37 -11.09
CA GLY A 225 -12.34 17.57 -10.46
C GLY A 225 -12.06 17.45 -8.97
N ALA A 226 -12.12 16.24 -8.39
CA ALA A 226 -11.78 15.96 -7.01
C ALA A 226 -10.72 14.85 -6.89
N THR A 227 -9.70 15.11 -6.12
CA THR A 227 -8.56 14.22 -5.92
C THR A 227 -8.36 13.93 -4.43
N SER A 228 -8.15 12.67 -4.08
CA SER A 228 -7.63 12.29 -2.77
C SER A 228 -6.11 12.53 -2.74
N ALA A 229 -5.64 13.39 -1.85
CA ALA A 229 -4.23 13.61 -1.56
C ALA A 229 -3.89 12.99 -0.21
N ILE A 230 -2.90 12.10 -0.17
CA ILE A 230 -2.55 11.34 1.03
C ILE A 230 -1.06 11.43 1.30
N VAL A 231 -0.74 11.56 2.59
CA VAL A 231 0.56 11.30 3.18
C VAL A 231 0.40 10.12 4.11
N HIS A 232 1.20 9.08 3.89
CA HIS A 232 1.22 7.94 4.80
C HIS A 232 2.66 7.55 5.11
N GLY A 233 2.94 7.36 6.39
CA GLY A 233 4.24 6.97 6.90
C GLY A 233 4.19 5.62 7.61
N GLN A 234 5.26 4.85 7.46
CA GLN A 234 5.57 3.70 8.30
C GLN A 234 6.88 4.00 9.02
N LEU A 235 6.81 4.20 10.32
CA LEU A 235 7.95 4.65 11.14
C LEU A 235 8.42 3.52 12.06
N PHE A 236 9.74 3.38 12.19
CA PHE A 236 10.38 2.24 12.86
C PHE A 236 11.36 2.72 13.93
N SER A 237 10.86 3.09 15.09
CA SER A 237 11.66 3.36 16.30
C SER A 237 10.77 3.44 17.54
N ASP A 238 11.37 3.39 18.70
CA ASP A 238 10.65 3.55 19.99
C ASP A 238 10.07 4.96 20.13
N ASP A 239 10.66 5.98 19.49
CA ASP A 239 10.19 7.36 19.52
C ASP A 239 9.11 7.66 18.46
N ALA A 240 8.76 6.70 17.62
CA ALA A 240 7.84 6.92 16.49
C ALA A 240 6.46 7.40 16.95
N ALA A 241 5.91 6.86 18.03
CA ALA A 241 4.60 7.28 18.54
C ALA A 241 4.58 8.76 18.96
N ALA A 242 5.59 9.20 19.71
CA ALA A 242 5.71 10.60 20.12
C ALA A 242 5.97 11.54 18.91
N PHE A 243 6.69 11.05 17.90
CA PHE A 243 6.89 11.77 16.65
C PHE A 243 5.55 11.94 15.89
N VAL A 244 4.77 10.87 15.73
CA VAL A 244 3.47 10.90 15.05
C VAL A 244 2.52 11.87 15.77
N GLU A 245 2.39 11.79 17.10
CA GLU A 245 1.53 12.69 17.86
C GLU A 245 1.84 14.18 17.58
N ARG A 246 3.12 14.52 17.41
CA ARG A 246 3.56 15.88 17.13
C ARG A 246 3.44 16.28 15.67
N GLU A 247 3.81 15.41 14.73
CA GLU A 247 3.99 15.76 13.33
C GLU A 247 2.77 15.47 12.44
N GLN A 248 1.92 14.51 12.81
CA GLN A 248 0.72 14.21 12.01
C GLN A 248 -0.18 15.45 11.81
N PRO A 249 -0.43 16.30 12.83
CA PRO A 249 -1.16 17.56 12.62
C PRO A 249 -0.47 18.52 11.65
N VAL A 250 0.87 18.56 11.63
CA VAL A 250 1.65 19.40 10.71
C VAL A 250 1.47 18.94 9.26
N TRP A 251 1.47 17.62 9.01
CA TRP A 251 1.20 17.06 7.70
C TRP A 251 -0.25 17.26 7.26
N GLN A 252 -1.19 17.18 8.20
CA GLN A 252 -2.61 17.46 7.92
C GLN A 252 -2.82 18.91 7.54
N GLU A 253 -2.30 19.88 8.31
CA GLU A 253 -2.35 21.31 8.03
C GLU A 253 -1.69 21.64 6.69
N TRP A 254 -0.58 20.98 6.35
CA TRP A 254 0.05 21.15 5.06
C TRP A 254 -0.87 20.75 3.91
N LEU A 255 -1.51 19.61 3.98
CA LEU A 255 -2.47 19.20 2.95
C LEU A 255 -3.63 20.20 2.85
N GLU A 256 -4.10 20.76 3.98
CA GLU A 256 -5.17 21.75 4.03
C GLU A 256 -4.79 23.08 3.34
N THR A 257 -3.51 23.42 3.38
CA THR A 257 -2.97 24.66 2.79
C THR A 257 -2.32 24.45 1.42
N LEU A 258 -2.30 23.23 0.89
CA LEU A 258 -1.68 22.90 -0.39
C LEU A 258 -2.34 23.68 -1.53
N GLU A 259 -1.56 24.52 -2.21
CA GLU A 259 -2.01 25.27 -3.37
C GLU A 259 -1.80 24.47 -4.65
N VAL A 260 -2.89 24.10 -5.31
CA VAL A 260 -2.88 23.46 -6.62
C VAL A 260 -3.18 24.51 -7.66
N PRO A 261 -2.24 24.79 -8.60
CA PRO A 261 -2.49 25.74 -9.67
C PRO A 261 -3.72 25.32 -10.49
N ALA A 262 -4.57 26.28 -10.81
CA ALA A 262 -5.65 26.04 -11.76
C ALA A 262 -5.05 25.64 -13.13
N ALA A 263 -5.65 24.62 -13.76
CA ALA A 263 -5.25 24.12 -15.07
C ALA A 263 -5.45 25.16 -16.18
#